data_5cc1471845b5dfe38cfb8b283c05c0c1
#
_entry.id   5cc1471845b5dfe38cfb8b283c05c0c1
#
_cell.length_a   1.000
_cell.length_b   1.000
_cell.length_c   1.000
_cell.angle_alpha   90.00
_cell.angle_beta   90.00
_cell.angle_gamma   90.00
#
_symmetry.space_group_name_H-M   'P 1'
#
loop_
_entity.id
_entity.type
_entity.pdbx_description
1 polymer ?
#
loop_
_entity_poly.entity_id
_entity_poly.type
_entity_poly.pdbx_seq_one_letter_code
_entity_poly.pdbx_strand_id
1 'polypeptide(L)'
;MNIIKTNLSQKEPAMNAETVYRVDNAETVKIKHYALETLRADLVGIANIGRFAGAPVKMSPQGVMPSARSVIVMAIHHPDAAIELGGKKHPQEIGPYQIQYHMNWRLDDMSYRMSNFLEKLGWNAVPIVSSNIWRYRGYKDLKEQFAPDVSHIHSAVAAGLAEYGYSGLAITPEFGARVRFVTVVTDAELTPSPLLEPGSVCDSCMICKRECRSGALSKEIKGWNVIEYEGRQYRYANKNLWRCSWGEHFDLDLDLPIPDVVDEKVIMEATVKYGRRGGEMGSCLRYCLPKALRYWDRDYTNAPRRRRRYIENPEVQGAVPRGLFEEIRALGGGWGVDHVVVRSADELRESSGIDIGALMPGAIRSVSMVSMRRPLSLCDGIPNRERNLPDAAWSPIMTQAGYDAV
;
A
#
# COMPACT_ATOMS: atom_id res chain seq x y z
N MET A 1 24.73 55.50 1.70
CA MET A 1 25.06 54.76 0.48
C MET A 1 26.20 53.82 0.79
N ASN A 2 25.93 52.64 1.33
CA ASN A 2 26.90 51.60 1.56
C ASN A 2 26.24 50.25 1.33
N ILE A 3 26.57 49.63 0.22
CA ILE A 3 26.11 48.36 -0.25
C ILE A 3 26.97 47.29 0.47
N ILE A 4 26.34 46.50 1.36
CA ILE A 4 26.95 45.29 1.94
C ILE A 4 26.71 44.15 0.96
N LYS A 5 27.78 43.74 0.28
CA LYS A 5 27.81 42.49 -0.49
C LYS A 5 28.02 41.35 0.48
N THR A 6 27.01 40.55 0.74
CA THR A 6 27.16 39.24 1.42
C THR A 6 27.47 38.18 0.37
N ASN A 7 28.71 37.75 0.34
CA ASN A 7 29.14 36.55 -0.36
C ASN A 7 28.60 35.31 0.39
N LEU A 8 27.58 34.70 -0.13
CA LEU A 8 27.18 33.32 0.21
C LEU A 8 27.95 32.39 -0.73
N SER A 9 29.05 31.85 -0.30
CA SER A 9 29.70 30.72 -0.93
C SER A 9 28.83 29.52 -0.73
N GLN A 10 28.08 29.15 -1.79
CA GLN A 10 27.45 27.83 -1.88
C GLN A 10 28.59 26.81 -2.01
N LYS A 11 28.86 26.06 -0.93
CA LYS A 11 29.60 24.81 -1.01
C LYS A 11 28.74 23.83 -1.78
N GLU A 12 29.10 23.53 -3.02
CA GLU A 12 28.62 22.35 -3.73
C GLU A 12 28.95 21.11 -2.88
N PRO A 13 27.99 20.18 -2.69
CA PRO A 13 28.30 18.92 -2.04
C PRO A 13 29.29 18.15 -2.91
N ALA A 14 30.37 17.71 -2.33
CA ALA A 14 31.37 16.88 -2.98
C ALA A 14 30.71 15.67 -3.62
N MET A 15 30.66 15.63 -4.95
CA MET A 15 30.40 14.43 -5.74
C MET A 15 31.62 13.51 -5.62
N ASN A 16 31.59 12.63 -4.63
CA ASN A 16 32.52 11.52 -4.54
C ASN A 16 31.76 10.25 -4.17
N ALA A 17 31.30 9.60 -5.21
CA ALA A 17 31.21 8.16 -5.44
C ALA A 17 30.70 8.03 -6.88
N GLU A 18 31.43 7.43 -7.75
CA GLU A 18 30.97 7.04 -9.07
C GLU A 18 29.67 6.27 -8.92
N THR A 19 28.56 6.96 -9.11
CA THR A 19 27.28 6.29 -9.31
C THR A 19 27.40 5.62 -10.67
N VAL A 20 27.87 4.37 -10.67
CA VAL A 20 27.85 3.53 -11.85
C VAL A 20 26.38 3.37 -12.21
N TYR A 21 25.89 4.19 -13.13
CA TYR A 21 24.59 4.02 -13.75
C TYR A 21 24.65 2.68 -14.49
N ARG A 22 24.20 1.62 -13.83
CA ARG A 22 24.02 0.33 -14.50
C ARG A 22 22.90 0.50 -15.50
N VAL A 23 23.22 0.38 -16.78
CA VAL A 23 22.20 0.34 -17.83
C VAL A 23 21.40 -0.94 -17.65
N ASP A 24 20.08 -0.81 -17.59
CA ASP A 24 19.18 -1.97 -17.52
C ASP A 24 19.45 -2.91 -18.70
N ASN A 25 19.57 -4.21 -18.45
CA ASN A 25 19.62 -5.18 -19.53
C ASN A 25 18.24 -5.29 -20.22
N ALA A 26 18.21 -5.88 -21.41
CA ALA A 26 17.00 -5.93 -22.23
C ALA A 26 15.80 -6.57 -21.51
N GLU A 27 16.05 -7.62 -20.72
CA GLU A 27 15.00 -8.28 -19.95
C GLU A 27 14.47 -7.36 -18.84
N THR A 28 15.33 -6.65 -18.14
CA THR A 28 14.95 -5.67 -17.12
C THR A 28 14.07 -4.57 -17.72
N VAL A 29 14.42 -4.05 -18.89
CA VAL A 29 13.61 -3.04 -19.60
C VAL A 29 12.22 -3.56 -19.92
N LYS A 30 12.11 -4.77 -20.48
CA LYS A 30 10.82 -5.41 -20.81
C LYS A 30 9.94 -5.59 -19.56
N ILE A 31 10.52 -6.06 -18.46
CA ILE A 31 9.82 -6.32 -17.21
C ILE A 31 9.32 -5.02 -16.59
N LYS A 32 10.16 -3.99 -16.51
CA LYS A 32 9.75 -2.67 -16.01
C LYS A 32 8.66 -2.05 -16.89
N HIS A 33 8.79 -2.15 -18.20
CA HIS A 33 7.76 -1.68 -19.13
C HIS A 33 6.42 -2.41 -18.92
N TYR A 34 6.45 -3.75 -18.83
CA TYR A 34 5.25 -4.54 -18.57
C TYR A 34 4.58 -4.16 -17.23
N ALA A 35 5.38 -3.97 -16.16
CA ALA A 35 4.87 -3.55 -14.86
C ALA A 35 4.17 -2.18 -14.92
N LEU A 36 4.80 -1.19 -15.57
CA LEU A 36 4.30 0.18 -15.59
C LEU A 36 3.16 0.37 -16.59
N GLU A 37 3.31 -0.14 -17.81
CA GLU A 37 2.36 0.15 -18.89
C GLU A 37 1.21 -0.85 -18.98
N THR A 38 1.47 -2.13 -18.71
CA THR A 38 0.43 -3.18 -18.82
C THR A 38 -0.24 -3.45 -17.49
N LEU A 39 0.54 -3.61 -16.41
CA LEU A 39 0.00 -3.88 -15.08
C LEU A 39 -0.39 -2.60 -14.34
N ARG A 40 0.01 -1.43 -14.86
CA ARG A 40 -0.30 -0.13 -14.27
C ARG A 40 0.19 0.00 -12.82
N ALA A 41 1.38 -0.53 -12.53
CA ALA A 41 2.07 -0.24 -11.29
C ALA A 41 2.44 1.26 -11.23
N ASP A 42 2.36 1.86 -10.06
CA ASP A 42 2.84 3.23 -9.86
C ASP A 42 4.37 3.27 -9.74
N LEU A 43 4.97 2.21 -9.17
CA LEU A 43 6.42 2.04 -9.05
C LEU A 43 6.81 0.60 -9.34
N VAL A 44 8.02 0.41 -9.87
CA VAL A 44 8.66 -0.89 -10.04
C VAL A 44 10.14 -0.80 -9.74
N GLY A 45 10.66 -1.76 -8.97
CA GLY A 45 12.08 -1.87 -8.63
C GLY A 45 12.52 -3.32 -8.63
N ILE A 46 13.83 -3.53 -8.75
CA ILE A 46 14.44 -4.86 -8.80
C ILE A 46 15.54 -4.93 -7.75
N ALA A 47 15.51 -6.00 -6.94
CA ALA A 47 16.57 -6.34 -6.02
C ALA A 47 17.35 -7.54 -6.53
N ASN A 48 18.66 -7.51 -6.42
CA ASN A 48 19.49 -8.68 -6.55
C ASN A 48 19.31 -9.58 -5.32
N ILE A 49 19.36 -10.89 -5.52
CA ILE A 49 19.17 -11.88 -4.46
C ILE A 49 20.19 -11.74 -3.31
N GLY A 50 21.40 -11.27 -3.60
CA GLY A 50 22.45 -11.03 -2.60
C GLY A 50 22.05 -10.03 -1.52
N ARG A 51 21.13 -9.09 -1.80
CA ARG A 51 20.61 -8.16 -0.82
C ARG A 51 19.78 -8.83 0.29
N PHE A 52 19.40 -10.10 0.10
CA PHE A 52 18.65 -10.89 1.09
C PHE A 52 19.53 -11.87 1.87
N ALA A 53 20.86 -11.79 1.75
CA ALA A 53 21.80 -12.71 2.42
C ALA A 53 21.68 -12.69 3.95
N GLY A 54 21.27 -11.58 4.56
CA GLY A 54 21.03 -11.45 6.01
C GLY A 54 19.65 -11.94 6.47
N ALA A 55 18.74 -12.33 5.56
CA ALA A 55 17.41 -12.80 5.92
C ALA A 55 17.45 -14.29 6.34
N PRO A 56 16.62 -14.70 7.34
CA PRO A 56 16.44 -16.12 7.63
C PRO A 56 15.99 -16.86 6.36
N VAL A 57 16.64 -17.95 5.98
CA VAL A 57 16.37 -18.66 4.71
C VAL A 57 14.88 -18.99 4.54
N LYS A 58 14.21 -19.45 5.61
CA LYS A 58 12.78 -19.79 5.58
C LYS A 58 11.83 -18.58 5.36
N MET A 59 12.36 -17.38 5.50
CA MET A 59 11.63 -16.10 5.34
C MET A 59 12.27 -15.23 4.23
N SER A 60 12.90 -15.87 3.28
CA SER A 60 13.66 -15.20 2.23
C SER A 60 13.23 -15.66 0.83
N PRO A 61 13.55 -14.90 -0.21
CA PRO A 61 13.31 -15.34 -1.58
C PRO A 61 13.95 -16.71 -1.90
N GLN A 62 15.12 -17.02 -1.35
CA GLN A 62 15.76 -18.32 -1.54
C GLN A 62 15.02 -19.46 -0.83
N GLY A 63 14.33 -19.17 0.28
CA GLY A 63 13.47 -20.14 0.97
C GLY A 63 12.21 -20.47 0.19
N VAL A 64 11.75 -19.55 -0.68
CA VAL A 64 10.62 -19.75 -1.59
C VAL A 64 11.08 -20.45 -2.87
N MET A 65 12.17 -19.98 -3.47
CA MET A 65 12.74 -20.52 -4.70
C MET A 65 14.28 -20.53 -4.59
N PRO A 66 14.90 -21.71 -4.37
CA PRO A 66 16.35 -21.82 -4.17
C PRO A 66 17.18 -21.32 -5.37
N SER A 67 16.63 -21.36 -6.58
CA SER A 67 17.26 -20.85 -7.80
C SER A 67 17.07 -19.34 -8.01
N ALA A 68 16.42 -18.63 -7.10
CA ALA A 68 16.14 -17.20 -7.22
C ALA A 68 17.43 -16.38 -7.48
N ARG A 69 17.36 -15.43 -8.41
CA ARG A 69 18.44 -14.48 -8.74
C ARG A 69 18.00 -13.04 -8.55
N SER A 70 16.72 -12.77 -8.76
CA SER A 70 16.16 -11.43 -8.66
C SER A 70 14.80 -11.43 -7.95
N VAL A 71 14.50 -10.29 -7.39
CA VAL A 71 13.21 -10.01 -6.76
C VAL A 71 12.64 -8.75 -7.40
N ILE A 72 11.48 -8.88 -8.04
CA ILE A 72 10.75 -7.77 -8.64
C ILE A 72 9.74 -7.26 -7.63
N VAL A 73 9.73 -5.97 -7.38
CA VAL A 73 8.78 -5.33 -6.48
C VAL A 73 7.97 -4.31 -7.25
N MET A 74 6.66 -4.48 -7.21
CA MET A 74 5.70 -3.52 -7.77
C MET A 74 4.95 -2.82 -6.65
N ALA A 75 4.53 -1.60 -6.88
CA ALA A 75 3.82 -0.82 -5.88
C ALA A 75 2.65 -0.06 -6.49
N ILE A 76 1.60 0.12 -5.69
CA ILE A 76 0.47 0.99 -6.00
C ILE A 76 0.24 1.99 -4.87
N HIS A 77 -0.15 3.19 -5.25
CA HIS A 77 -0.41 4.30 -4.33
C HIS A 77 -1.81 4.18 -3.71
N HIS A 78 -1.91 4.37 -2.41
CA HIS A 78 -3.19 4.55 -1.73
C HIS A 78 -3.84 5.86 -2.16
N PRO A 79 -5.16 5.90 -2.41
CA PRO A 79 -5.85 7.17 -2.60
C PRO A 79 -5.66 8.08 -1.39
N ASP A 80 -5.05 9.25 -1.60
CA ASP A 80 -4.68 10.17 -0.50
C ASP A 80 -5.88 10.51 0.39
N ALA A 81 -7.04 10.81 -0.20
CA ALA A 81 -8.24 11.16 0.54
C ALA A 81 -8.76 10.02 1.43
N ALA A 82 -8.60 8.75 1.01
CA ALA A 82 -8.97 7.61 1.84
C ALA A 82 -8.03 7.46 3.05
N ILE A 83 -6.74 7.69 2.85
CA ILE A 83 -5.75 7.64 3.93
C ILE A 83 -5.95 8.78 4.94
N GLU A 84 -6.47 9.94 4.51
CA GLU A 84 -6.78 11.04 5.42
C GLU A 84 -7.87 10.70 6.47
N LEU A 85 -8.65 9.66 6.24
CA LEU A 85 -9.60 9.13 7.20
C LEU A 85 -8.94 8.25 8.27
N GLY A 86 -7.69 7.82 8.05
CA GLY A 86 -6.94 6.99 9.00
C GLY A 86 -6.77 7.66 10.36
N GLY A 87 -6.93 6.89 11.42
CA GLY A 87 -6.87 7.39 12.79
C GLY A 87 -8.10 8.17 13.26
N LYS A 88 -9.18 8.19 12.49
CA LYS A 88 -10.46 8.81 12.84
C LYS A 88 -11.56 7.74 12.96
N LYS A 89 -12.53 7.98 13.82
CA LYS A 89 -13.75 7.16 13.85
C LYS A 89 -14.55 7.40 12.57
N HIS A 90 -14.79 6.34 11.84
CA HIS A 90 -15.57 6.34 10.60
C HIS A 90 -16.09 4.92 10.33
N PRO A 91 -17.08 4.76 9.45
CA PRO A 91 -17.45 3.44 8.95
C PRO A 91 -16.25 2.73 8.29
N GLN A 92 -16.07 1.43 8.60
CA GLN A 92 -14.95 0.65 8.05
C GLN A 92 -14.96 0.59 6.53
N GLU A 93 -16.14 0.59 5.93
CA GLU A 93 -16.35 0.44 4.50
C GLU A 93 -15.78 1.59 3.67
N ILE A 94 -15.49 2.72 4.28
CA ILE A 94 -14.94 3.90 3.59
C ILE A 94 -13.52 4.27 4.02
N GLY A 95 -12.98 3.58 5.03
CA GLY A 95 -11.67 3.89 5.59
C GLY A 95 -10.51 3.25 4.81
N PRO A 96 -9.28 3.61 5.15
CA PRO A 96 -8.09 3.11 4.48
C PRO A 96 -7.93 1.59 4.60
N TYR A 97 -8.51 0.98 5.63
CA TYR A 97 -8.45 -0.47 5.81
C TYR A 97 -9.26 -1.20 4.72
N GLN A 98 -10.45 -0.72 4.41
CA GLN A 98 -11.26 -1.32 3.34
C GLN A 98 -10.63 -1.12 1.97
N ILE A 99 -10.12 0.08 1.69
CA ILE A 99 -9.36 0.35 0.46
C ILE A 99 -8.15 -0.59 0.32
N GLN A 100 -7.51 -0.97 1.44
CA GLN A 100 -6.42 -1.93 1.43
C GLN A 100 -6.83 -3.30 0.89
N TYR A 101 -8.05 -3.78 1.15
CA TYR A 101 -8.52 -5.04 0.58
C TYR A 101 -8.56 -4.97 -0.94
N HIS A 102 -9.12 -3.91 -1.49
CA HIS A 102 -9.13 -3.70 -2.95
C HIS A 102 -7.72 -3.62 -3.52
N MET A 103 -6.81 -2.92 -2.84
CA MET A 103 -5.42 -2.85 -3.25
C MET A 103 -4.72 -4.21 -3.20
N ASN A 104 -5.03 -5.05 -2.19
CA ASN A 104 -4.47 -6.39 -2.10
C ASN A 104 -4.86 -7.23 -3.32
N TRP A 105 -6.13 -7.25 -3.68
CA TRP A 105 -6.59 -7.98 -4.86
C TRP A 105 -5.88 -7.54 -6.14
N ARG A 106 -5.76 -6.24 -6.34
CA ARG A 106 -5.03 -5.68 -7.47
C ARG A 106 -3.56 -6.09 -7.48
N LEU A 107 -2.90 -6.04 -6.33
CA LEU A 107 -1.50 -6.42 -6.19
C LEU A 107 -1.29 -7.93 -6.42
N ASP A 108 -2.22 -8.75 -5.95
CA ASP A 108 -2.20 -10.19 -6.17
C ASP A 108 -2.36 -10.54 -7.67
N ASP A 109 -3.30 -9.89 -8.38
CA ASP A 109 -3.41 -9.99 -9.84
C ASP A 109 -2.13 -9.56 -10.55
N MET A 110 -1.55 -8.43 -10.14
CA MET A 110 -0.31 -7.92 -10.73
C MET A 110 0.85 -8.92 -10.55
N SER A 111 1.02 -9.50 -9.37
CA SER A 111 2.09 -10.48 -9.12
C SER A 111 1.88 -11.78 -9.90
N TYR A 112 0.65 -12.26 -9.98
CA TYR A 112 0.27 -13.42 -10.77
C TYR A 112 0.54 -13.20 -12.27
N ARG A 113 0.08 -12.08 -12.82
CA ARG A 113 0.30 -11.76 -14.25
C ARG A 113 1.76 -11.51 -14.58
N MET A 114 2.52 -10.91 -13.69
CA MET A 114 3.97 -10.75 -13.83
C MET A 114 4.65 -12.11 -13.88
N SER A 115 4.28 -13.04 -13.00
CA SER A 115 4.83 -14.39 -13.00
C SER A 115 4.54 -15.14 -14.31
N ASN A 116 3.30 -15.09 -14.80
CA ASN A 116 2.94 -15.66 -16.09
C ASN A 116 3.69 -15.01 -17.27
N PHE A 117 3.97 -13.71 -17.17
CA PHE A 117 4.78 -13.02 -18.19
C PHE A 117 6.23 -13.51 -18.20
N LEU A 118 6.83 -13.68 -17.02
CA LEU A 118 8.18 -14.23 -16.88
C LEU A 118 8.26 -15.67 -17.40
N GLU A 119 7.28 -16.52 -17.09
CA GLU A 119 7.24 -17.90 -17.61
C GLU A 119 7.15 -17.94 -19.14
N LYS A 120 6.41 -17.03 -19.76
CA LYS A 120 6.36 -16.89 -21.22
C LYS A 120 7.71 -16.46 -21.82
N LEU A 121 8.55 -15.80 -21.03
CA LEU A 121 9.92 -15.45 -21.41
C LEU A 121 10.92 -16.59 -21.12
N GLY A 122 10.48 -17.70 -20.52
CA GLY A 122 11.30 -18.87 -20.22
C GLY A 122 11.95 -18.86 -18.81
N TRP A 123 11.51 -17.96 -17.91
CA TRP A 123 12.01 -17.85 -16.55
C TRP A 123 11.00 -18.46 -15.56
N ASN A 124 11.51 -19.05 -14.48
CA ASN A 124 10.66 -19.44 -13.37
C ASN A 124 10.35 -18.22 -12.50
N ALA A 125 9.11 -18.15 -11.99
CA ALA A 125 8.68 -17.04 -11.15
C ALA A 125 7.63 -17.48 -10.13
N VAL A 126 7.75 -16.96 -8.91
CA VAL A 126 6.81 -17.22 -7.81
C VAL A 126 6.19 -15.90 -7.36
N PRO A 127 4.87 -15.70 -7.54
CA PRO A 127 4.18 -14.55 -7.00
C PRO A 127 4.03 -14.70 -5.48
N ILE A 128 4.32 -13.62 -4.75
CA ILE A 128 4.10 -13.57 -3.30
C ILE A 128 2.82 -12.80 -3.06
N VAL A 129 1.87 -13.40 -2.33
CA VAL A 129 0.60 -12.72 -2.01
C VAL A 129 0.84 -11.44 -1.23
N SER A 130 0.06 -10.40 -1.53
CA SER A 130 0.22 -9.05 -0.97
C SER A 130 0.03 -8.97 0.55
N SER A 131 -0.60 -9.98 1.15
CA SER A 131 -0.78 -10.09 2.60
C SER A 131 -0.40 -11.49 3.08
N ASN A 132 0.88 -11.71 3.34
CA ASN A 132 1.48 -13.03 3.65
C ASN A 132 2.05 -13.15 5.07
N ILE A 133 1.54 -12.36 6.02
CA ILE A 133 2.08 -12.30 7.37
C ILE A 133 1.38 -13.28 8.34
N TRP A 134 2.17 -14.00 9.14
CA TRP A 134 1.70 -14.84 10.24
C TRP A 134 1.68 -14.04 11.53
N ARG A 135 0.50 -13.61 11.97
CA ARG A 135 0.40 -12.65 13.07
C ARG A 135 0.48 -13.26 14.46
N TYR A 136 -0.20 -14.37 14.70
CA TYR A 136 -0.50 -14.82 16.05
C TYR A 136 0.11 -16.17 16.39
N ARG A 137 1.06 -16.65 15.63
CA ARG A 137 1.78 -17.91 15.89
C ARG A 137 3.13 -17.91 15.20
N GLY A 138 4.05 -18.75 15.66
CA GLY A 138 5.32 -19.01 15.00
C GLY A 138 5.11 -19.55 13.58
N TYR A 139 6.08 -19.30 12.71
CA TYR A 139 6.02 -19.57 11.29
C TYR A 139 7.21 -20.41 10.84
N LYS A 140 6.96 -21.50 10.09
CA LYS A 140 7.99 -22.40 9.54
C LYS A 140 9.06 -22.79 10.58
N ASP A 141 8.63 -23.25 11.74
CA ASP A 141 9.49 -23.61 12.90
C ASP A 141 10.26 -22.42 13.53
N LEU A 142 9.97 -21.20 13.11
CA LEU A 142 10.47 -20.00 13.75
C LEU A 142 9.57 -19.64 14.94
N LYS A 143 10.18 -19.10 15.99
CA LYS A 143 9.45 -18.61 17.17
C LYS A 143 8.91 -17.19 17.00
N GLU A 144 9.30 -16.53 15.91
CA GLU A 144 8.90 -15.17 15.61
C GLU A 144 7.45 -15.13 15.16
N GLN A 145 6.69 -14.27 15.80
CA GLN A 145 5.37 -13.85 15.34
C GLN A 145 5.52 -12.79 14.24
N PHE A 146 4.46 -12.53 13.50
CA PHE A 146 4.43 -11.55 12.40
C PHE A 146 5.41 -11.83 11.26
N ALA A 147 5.87 -13.07 11.13
CA ALA A 147 6.80 -13.49 10.09
C ALA A 147 6.08 -13.67 8.73
N PRO A 148 6.56 -13.08 7.63
CA PRO A 148 6.05 -13.33 6.27
C PRO A 148 6.84 -14.45 5.59
N ASP A 149 6.35 -14.98 4.46
CA ASP A 149 7.15 -15.82 3.55
C ASP A 149 8.29 -14.99 2.93
N VAL A 150 7.94 -13.81 2.40
CA VAL A 150 8.87 -12.78 1.95
C VAL A 150 8.31 -11.42 2.36
N SER A 151 9.07 -10.61 3.05
CA SER A 151 8.63 -9.31 3.48
C SER A 151 8.61 -8.30 2.33
N HIS A 152 7.43 -7.82 1.96
CA HIS A 152 7.29 -6.76 0.96
C HIS A 152 7.97 -5.45 1.38
N ILE A 153 7.98 -5.13 2.66
CA ILE A 153 8.68 -3.95 3.20
C ILE A 153 10.18 -4.06 2.96
N HIS A 154 10.78 -5.20 3.36
CA HIS A 154 12.21 -5.43 3.14
C HIS A 154 12.55 -5.51 1.66
N SER A 155 11.70 -6.15 0.85
CA SER A 155 11.87 -6.24 -0.60
C SER A 155 11.82 -4.87 -1.26
N ALA A 156 10.92 -3.98 -0.84
CA ALA A 156 10.80 -2.63 -1.40
C ALA A 156 12.06 -1.77 -1.13
N VAL A 157 12.63 -1.89 0.07
CA VAL A 157 13.88 -1.20 0.39
C VAL A 157 15.05 -1.84 -0.39
N ALA A 158 15.14 -3.16 -0.40
CA ALA A 158 16.15 -3.88 -1.17
C ALA A 158 16.07 -3.61 -2.69
N ALA A 159 14.87 -3.32 -3.22
CA ALA A 159 14.66 -2.95 -4.63
C ALA A 159 14.85 -1.45 -4.91
N GLY A 160 15.31 -0.66 -3.92
CA GLY A 160 15.57 0.77 -4.09
C GLY A 160 14.34 1.65 -4.26
N LEU A 161 13.13 1.12 -3.99
CA LEU A 161 11.89 1.89 -4.08
C LEU A 161 11.63 2.73 -2.83
N ALA A 162 12.16 2.31 -1.69
CA ALA A 162 11.85 2.88 -0.40
C ALA A 162 13.06 2.86 0.55
N GLU A 163 12.94 3.60 1.65
CA GLU A 163 13.75 3.38 2.84
C GLU A 163 12.86 3.05 4.05
N TYR A 164 13.46 2.63 5.16
CA TYR A 164 12.68 2.44 6.39
C TYR A 164 12.45 3.77 7.09
N GLY A 165 11.18 4.13 7.30
CA GLY A 165 10.83 5.17 8.25
C GLY A 165 11.09 4.73 9.69
N TYR A 166 11.14 5.68 10.64
CA TYR A 166 11.24 5.38 12.07
C TYR A 166 10.21 4.34 12.52
N SER A 167 9.00 4.38 11.98
CA SER A 167 7.91 3.45 12.29
C SER A 167 8.13 2.01 11.80
N GLY A 168 9.13 1.76 10.95
CA GLY A 168 9.35 0.48 10.27
C GLY A 168 8.48 0.27 9.03
N LEU A 169 7.79 1.29 8.55
CA LEU A 169 7.16 1.27 7.23
C LEU A 169 8.21 1.55 6.15
N ALA A 170 8.06 0.93 5.00
CA ALA A 170 8.78 1.34 3.80
C ALA A 170 8.16 2.64 3.28
N ILE A 171 8.97 3.67 3.13
CA ILE A 171 8.55 4.99 2.68
C ILE A 171 9.24 5.36 1.38
N THR A 172 8.45 5.72 0.37
CA THR A 172 8.96 6.10 -0.94
C THR A 172 9.10 7.62 -1.07
N PRO A 173 10.02 8.11 -1.91
CA PRO A 173 10.13 9.54 -2.19
C PRO A 173 8.85 10.15 -2.75
N GLU A 174 8.11 9.38 -3.57
CA GLU A 174 6.91 9.85 -4.28
C GLU A 174 5.66 9.84 -3.41
N PHE A 175 5.53 8.83 -2.51
CA PHE A 175 4.27 8.54 -1.82
C PHE A 175 4.40 8.48 -0.30
N GLY A 176 5.61 8.57 0.24
CA GLY A 176 5.83 8.30 1.66
C GLY A 176 5.38 6.89 2.01
N ALA A 177 4.66 6.75 3.11
CA ALA A 177 4.08 5.46 3.54
C ALA A 177 2.75 5.12 2.85
N ARG A 178 2.19 6.01 2.00
CA ARG A 178 0.89 5.83 1.35
C ARG A 178 0.97 4.95 0.11
N VAL A 179 1.58 3.79 0.26
CA VAL A 179 1.90 2.85 -0.82
C VAL A 179 1.84 1.42 -0.32
N ARG A 180 1.42 0.50 -1.18
CA ARG A 180 1.51 -0.94 -0.92
C ARG A 180 2.35 -1.61 -1.98
N PHE A 181 3.00 -2.68 -1.57
CA PHE A 181 3.95 -3.42 -2.39
C PHE A 181 3.51 -4.87 -2.58
N VAL A 182 3.88 -5.43 -3.72
CA VAL A 182 3.84 -6.86 -3.98
C VAL A 182 5.17 -7.30 -4.60
N THR A 183 5.52 -8.55 -4.37
CA THR A 183 6.83 -9.09 -4.72
C THR A 183 6.67 -10.30 -5.61
N VAL A 184 7.54 -10.44 -6.61
CA VAL A 184 7.72 -11.65 -7.42
C VAL A 184 9.17 -12.10 -7.31
N VAL A 185 9.37 -13.36 -6.98
CA VAL A 185 10.69 -14.00 -6.92
C VAL A 185 10.95 -14.71 -8.23
N THR A 186 12.12 -14.53 -8.86
CA THR A 186 12.44 -15.13 -10.16
C THR A 186 13.91 -15.55 -10.26
N ASP A 187 14.18 -16.54 -11.09
CA ASP A 187 15.54 -16.94 -11.49
C ASP A 187 16.09 -16.12 -12.68
N ALA A 188 15.29 -15.20 -13.22
CA ALA A 188 15.77 -14.25 -14.21
C ALA A 188 16.88 -13.36 -13.62
N GLU A 189 17.97 -13.19 -14.38
CA GLU A 189 19.07 -12.30 -13.99
C GLU A 189 18.80 -10.88 -14.48
N LEU A 190 18.27 -10.05 -13.56
CA LEU A 190 17.83 -8.70 -13.84
C LEU A 190 18.80 -7.67 -13.26
N THR A 191 18.89 -6.51 -13.90
CA THR A 191 19.67 -5.38 -13.38
C THR A 191 19.02 -4.82 -12.11
N PRO A 192 19.69 -4.84 -10.95
CA PRO A 192 19.14 -4.31 -9.71
C PRO A 192 19.02 -2.79 -9.76
N SER A 193 17.92 -2.28 -9.25
CA SER A 193 17.72 -0.83 -9.07
C SER A 193 18.70 -0.27 -8.01
N PRO A 194 19.14 0.98 -8.16
CA PRO A 194 20.00 1.62 -7.17
C PRO A 194 19.26 1.77 -5.84
N LEU A 195 19.97 1.55 -4.74
CA LEU A 195 19.44 1.74 -3.39
C LEU A 195 19.32 3.23 -3.07
N LEU A 196 18.28 3.60 -2.32
CA LEU A 196 18.19 4.93 -1.73
C LEU A 196 19.23 5.08 -0.59
N GLU A 197 19.75 6.28 -0.42
CA GLU A 197 20.63 6.55 0.72
C GLU A 197 19.82 6.57 2.02
N PRO A 198 20.34 5.97 3.12
CA PRO A 198 19.70 6.03 4.42
C PRO A 198 19.49 7.48 4.88
N GLY A 199 18.26 7.80 5.31
CA GLY A 199 17.89 9.16 5.73
C GLY A 199 17.50 10.10 4.59
N SER A 200 17.45 9.63 3.35
CA SER A 200 17.07 10.46 2.19
C SER A 200 15.59 10.79 2.12
N VAL A 201 14.73 9.97 2.71
CA VAL A 201 13.27 10.15 2.73
C VAL A 201 12.76 10.40 4.15
N CYS A 202 13.23 9.61 5.14
CA CYS A 202 12.89 9.77 6.54
C CYS A 202 13.78 10.82 7.22
N ASP A 203 13.26 12.00 7.44
CA ASP A 203 13.95 13.08 8.16
C ASP A 203 13.83 12.98 9.69
N SER A 204 13.36 11.84 10.21
CA SER A 204 13.18 11.61 11.65
C SER A 204 12.29 12.66 12.36
N CYS A 205 11.25 13.15 11.70
CA CYS A 205 10.33 14.16 12.23
C CYS A 205 9.53 13.69 13.46
N MET A 206 9.54 12.40 13.76
CA MET A 206 8.86 11.75 14.91
C MET A 206 7.34 11.96 14.97
N ILE A 207 6.70 12.41 13.90
CA ILE A 207 5.23 12.57 13.86
C ILE A 207 4.57 11.21 14.03
N CYS A 208 5.05 10.16 13.36
CA CYS A 208 4.54 8.79 13.51
C CYS A 208 4.59 8.29 14.97
N LYS A 209 5.61 8.70 15.75
CA LYS A 209 5.71 8.39 17.17
C LYS A 209 4.66 9.14 17.99
N ARG A 210 4.48 10.43 17.72
CA ARG A 210 3.54 11.29 18.45
C ARG A 210 2.09 10.92 18.16
N GLU A 211 1.76 10.59 16.93
CA GLU A 211 0.41 10.28 16.46
C GLU A 211 0.05 8.78 16.59
N CYS A 212 0.94 7.96 17.14
CA CYS A 212 0.68 6.54 17.37
C CYS A 212 -0.32 6.35 18.51
N ARG A 213 -1.57 6.12 18.20
CA ARG A 213 -2.66 5.95 19.19
C ARG A 213 -2.39 4.83 20.19
N SER A 214 -1.90 3.69 19.71
CA SER A 214 -1.58 2.56 20.58
C SER A 214 -0.33 2.78 21.44
N GLY A 215 0.47 3.80 21.16
CA GLY A 215 1.77 4.03 21.82
C GLY A 215 2.84 3.00 21.44
N ALA A 216 2.63 2.17 20.43
CA ALA A 216 3.59 1.15 20.00
C ALA A 216 4.96 1.75 19.61
N LEU A 217 4.99 3.00 19.16
CA LEU A 217 6.21 3.71 18.77
C LEU A 217 6.82 4.56 19.90
N SER A 218 6.27 4.53 21.11
CA SER A 218 6.74 5.33 22.22
C SER A 218 6.91 4.56 23.54
N LYS A 219 6.00 3.65 23.89
CA LYS A 219 5.99 3.01 25.21
C LYS A 219 6.98 1.86 25.38
N GLU A 220 7.17 1.03 24.36
CA GLU A 220 7.89 -0.24 24.48
C GLU A 220 8.88 -0.43 23.31
N ILE A 221 9.72 0.57 23.09
CA ILE A 221 10.78 0.50 22.06
C ILE A 221 12.00 -0.23 22.65
N LYS A 222 12.40 -1.34 22.02
CA LYS A 222 13.57 -2.15 22.41
C LYS A 222 14.80 -1.87 21.51
N GLY A 223 15.13 -0.61 21.29
CA GLY A 223 16.25 -0.21 20.45
C GLY A 223 15.88 -0.16 18.96
N TRP A 224 16.79 -0.59 18.11
CA TRP A 224 16.70 -0.49 16.67
C TRP A 224 16.80 -1.86 16.00
N ASN A 225 16.01 -2.08 14.97
CA ASN A 225 16.30 -3.07 13.96
C ASN A 225 17.26 -2.43 12.96
N VAL A 226 18.39 -3.09 12.69
CA VAL A 226 19.41 -2.65 11.73
C VAL A 226 19.49 -3.68 10.62
N ILE A 227 19.43 -3.22 9.39
CA ILE A 227 19.52 -4.04 8.19
C ILE A 227 20.55 -3.44 7.25
N GLU A 228 21.36 -4.29 6.65
CA GLU A 228 22.41 -3.88 5.73
C GLU A 228 22.12 -4.38 4.32
N TYR A 229 22.23 -3.48 3.34
CA TYR A 229 22.21 -3.80 1.91
C TYR A 229 23.41 -3.14 1.23
N GLU A 230 24.30 -3.94 0.65
CA GLU A 230 25.46 -3.44 -0.11
C GLU A 230 26.28 -2.39 0.68
N GLY A 231 26.55 -2.65 1.96
CA GLY A 231 27.31 -1.76 2.84
C GLY A 231 26.56 -0.55 3.40
N ARG A 232 25.30 -0.33 3.00
CA ARG A 232 24.44 0.71 3.55
C ARG A 232 23.64 0.16 4.72
N GLN A 233 23.70 0.85 5.86
CA GLN A 233 22.97 0.48 7.07
C GLN A 233 21.66 1.29 7.18
N TYR A 234 20.55 0.58 7.20
CA TYR A 234 19.21 1.12 7.44
C TYR A 234 18.75 0.73 8.82
N ARG A 235 17.97 1.58 9.46
CA ARG A 235 17.44 1.29 10.80
C ARG A 235 16.02 1.79 11.00
N TYR A 236 15.26 1.09 11.84
CA TYR A 236 13.93 1.50 12.28
C TYR A 236 13.68 1.04 13.73
N ALA A 237 12.69 1.66 14.40
CA ALA A 237 12.40 1.35 15.79
C ALA A 237 11.92 -0.10 15.98
N ASN A 238 12.53 -0.81 16.93
CA ASN A 238 12.07 -2.12 17.35
C ASN A 238 10.88 -1.96 18.30
N LYS A 239 9.68 -1.81 17.71
CA LYS A 239 8.43 -1.56 18.42
C LYS A 239 7.75 -2.84 18.90
N ASN A 240 6.86 -2.72 19.89
CA ASN A 240 5.96 -3.79 20.27
C ASN A 240 4.89 -4.00 19.19
N LEU A 241 4.99 -5.08 18.42
CA LEU A 241 4.06 -5.42 17.35
C LEU A 241 2.67 -5.81 17.86
N TRP A 242 2.56 -6.39 19.05
CA TRP A 242 1.28 -6.71 19.67
C TRP A 242 0.50 -5.45 20.02
N ARG A 243 1.17 -4.45 20.58
CA ARG A 243 0.56 -3.16 20.84
C ARG A 243 0.14 -2.45 19.54
N CYS A 244 0.92 -2.57 18.47
CA CYS A 244 0.53 -2.10 17.13
C CYS A 244 -0.73 -2.81 16.64
N SER A 245 -0.80 -4.13 16.83
CA SER A 245 -1.96 -4.97 16.48
C SER A 245 -3.22 -4.61 17.28
N TRP A 246 -3.07 -4.22 18.55
CA TRP A 246 -4.19 -3.71 19.33
C TRP A 246 -4.83 -2.48 18.68
N GLY A 247 -4.03 -1.52 18.26
CA GLY A 247 -4.50 -0.32 17.55
C GLY A 247 -5.23 -0.66 16.26
N GLU A 248 -4.76 -1.67 15.53
CA GLU A 248 -5.37 -2.12 14.29
C GLU A 248 -6.72 -2.82 14.49
N HIS A 249 -6.90 -3.57 15.60
CA HIS A 249 -8.03 -4.45 15.75
C HIS A 249 -9.10 -3.99 16.74
N PHE A 250 -8.75 -3.21 17.74
CA PHE A 250 -9.65 -2.96 18.88
C PHE A 250 -9.80 -1.49 19.28
N ASP A 251 -8.93 -0.60 18.82
CA ASP A 251 -8.92 0.79 19.29
C ASP A 251 -10.08 1.61 18.70
N LEU A 252 -10.03 1.94 17.44
CA LEU A 252 -10.97 2.90 16.86
C LEU A 252 -12.41 2.37 16.75
N ASP A 253 -12.55 1.14 16.32
CA ASP A 253 -13.85 0.55 16.05
C ASP A 253 -14.65 0.28 17.34
N LEU A 254 -13.98 -0.27 18.35
CA LEU A 254 -14.59 -0.65 19.61
C LEU A 254 -14.39 0.37 20.73
N ASP A 255 -13.55 1.37 20.51
CA ASP A 255 -13.19 2.40 21.49
C ASP A 255 -12.70 1.81 22.82
N LEU A 256 -12.00 0.69 22.74
CA LEU A 256 -11.50 -0.01 23.91
C LEU A 256 -10.25 0.66 24.46
N PRO A 257 -10.13 0.79 25.79
CA PRO A 257 -8.91 1.30 26.40
C PRO A 257 -7.74 0.35 26.09
N ILE A 258 -6.59 0.94 25.77
CA ILE A 258 -5.38 0.17 25.48
C ILE A 258 -4.81 -0.35 26.79
N PRO A 259 -4.64 -1.66 26.97
CA PRO A 259 -4.04 -2.24 28.17
C PRO A 259 -2.61 -1.72 28.42
N ASP A 260 -2.19 -1.65 29.68
CA ASP A 260 -0.82 -1.21 30.03
C ASP A 260 0.24 -2.14 29.44
N VAL A 261 -0.01 -3.44 29.45
CA VAL A 261 0.81 -4.46 28.77
C VAL A 261 -0.01 -5.07 27.66
N VAL A 262 0.57 -5.11 26.47
CA VAL A 262 -0.06 -5.76 25.30
C VAL A 262 0.92 -6.81 24.76
N ASP A 263 0.56 -8.05 24.93
CA ASP A 263 1.27 -9.24 24.45
C ASP A 263 0.34 -10.15 23.63
N GLU A 264 0.83 -11.31 23.22
CA GLU A 264 0.06 -12.30 22.48
C GLU A 264 -1.22 -12.72 23.24
N LYS A 265 -1.10 -12.99 24.55
CA LYS A 265 -2.21 -13.44 25.38
C LYS A 265 -3.35 -12.42 25.40
N VAL A 266 -3.02 -11.15 25.62
CA VAL A 266 -3.99 -10.04 25.63
C VAL A 266 -4.71 -9.93 24.30
N ILE A 267 -3.99 -10.05 23.18
CA ILE A 267 -4.58 -9.99 21.83
C ILE A 267 -5.50 -11.21 21.60
N MET A 268 -5.07 -12.40 21.98
CA MET A 268 -5.87 -13.62 21.78
C MET A 268 -7.14 -13.60 22.62
N GLU A 269 -7.07 -13.18 23.88
CA GLU A 269 -8.24 -13.04 24.75
C GLU A 269 -9.22 -12.00 24.21
N ALA A 270 -8.72 -10.85 23.75
CA ALA A 270 -9.55 -9.81 23.15
C ALA A 270 -10.20 -10.31 21.85
N THR A 271 -9.48 -11.07 21.04
CA THR A 271 -10.02 -11.67 19.80
C THR A 271 -11.16 -12.64 20.09
N VAL A 272 -11.05 -13.45 21.12
CA VAL A 272 -12.12 -14.38 21.55
C VAL A 272 -13.33 -13.59 22.04
N LYS A 273 -13.11 -12.54 22.82
CA LYS A 273 -14.18 -11.76 23.44
C LYS A 273 -14.93 -10.86 22.47
N TYR A 274 -14.22 -10.18 21.57
CA TYR A 274 -14.77 -9.13 20.71
C TYR A 274 -14.82 -9.52 19.24
N GLY A 275 -14.26 -10.66 18.87
CA GLY A 275 -14.05 -11.05 17.49
C GLY A 275 -12.84 -10.36 16.88
N ARG A 276 -12.38 -10.87 15.75
CA ARG A 276 -11.34 -10.22 14.96
C ARG A 276 -11.98 -9.08 14.17
N ARG A 277 -11.63 -7.88 14.53
CA ARG A 277 -12.02 -6.69 13.77
C ARG A 277 -10.80 -6.15 13.06
N GLY A 278 -10.94 -5.79 11.83
CA GLY A 278 -9.95 -5.06 11.10
C GLY A 278 -10.45 -3.64 11.00
N GLY A 279 -9.74 -2.67 11.44
CA GLY A 279 -10.33 -1.37 11.48
C GLY A 279 -9.43 -0.25 11.04
N GLU A 280 -8.19 -0.29 11.44
CA GLU A 280 -7.37 0.87 11.23
C GLU A 280 -6.03 0.57 10.57
N MET A 281 -5.81 1.27 9.49
CA MET A 281 -4.48 1.49 8.95
C MET A 281 -3.88 2.71 9.64
N GLY A 282 -3.27 2.53 10.77
CA GLY A 282 -2.76 3.50 11.71
C GLY A 282 -2.38 4.90 11.22
N SER A 283 -2.41 5.85 12.13
CA SER A 283 -2.00 7.24 11.90
C SER A 283 -0.60 7.38 11.30
N CYS A 284 0.27 6.37 11.49
CA CYS A 284 1.59 6.33 10.86
C CYS A 284 1.53 6.34 9.33
N LEU A 285 0.53 5.70 8.71
CA LEU A 285 0.33 5.75 7.26
C LEU A 285 -0.13 7.15 6.81
N ARG A 286 -1.05 7.75 7.57
CA ARG A 286 -1.59 9.07 7.30
C ARG A 286 -0.53 10.16 7.32
N TYR A 287 0.28 10.19 8.36
CA TYR A 287 1.22 11.30 8.63
C TYR A 287 2.64 11.08 8.10
N CYS A 288 2.99 9.88 7.65
CA CYS A 288 4.34 9.61 7.16
C CYS A 288 4.46 9.96 5.67
N LEU A 289 4.79 11.22 5.41
CA LEU A 289 5.06 11.77 4.08
C LEU A 289 6.47 12.36 4.03
N PRO A 290 7.13 12.36 2.86
CA PRO A 290 8.35 13.12 2.64
C PRO A 290 8.13 14.60 2.96
N LYS A 291 9.17 15.28 3.46
CA LYS A 291 9.07 16.68 3.91
C LYS A 291 8.43 17.60 2.87
N ALA A 292 8.75 17.43 1.60
CA ALA A 292 8.21 18.23 0.50
C ALA A 292 6.70 18.04 0.26
N LEU A 293 6.12 16.94 0.75
CA LEU A 293 4.71 16.60 0.59
C LEU A 293 3.89 16.84 1.87
N ARG A 294 4.49 17.44 2.91
CA ARG A 294 3.83 17.68 4.20
C ARG A 294 3.09 19.01 4.19
N TYR A 295 1.83 18.98 3.83
CA TYR A 295 0.89 20.07 4.02
C TYR A 295 -0.34 19.49 4.70
N TRP A 296 -0.43 19.60 6.02
CA TRP A 296 -1.60 19.13 6.73
C TRP A 296 -2.01 20.08 7.85
N ASP A 297 -3.31 20.20 8.00
CA ASP A 297 -3.97 20.59 9.21
C ASP A 297 -4.07 19.35 10.13
N ARG A 298 -4.05 19.54 11.43
CA ARG A 298 -4.15 18.43 12.39
C ARG A 298 -5.52 17.75 12.36
N ASP A 299 -6.57 18.47 12.04
CA ASP A 299 -7.94 17.97 12.04
C ASP A 299 -8.26 17.18 10.77
N TYR A 300 -7.81 17.70 9.66
CA TYR A 300 -7.90 17.01 8.36
C TYR A 300 -6.62 17.33 7.58
N THR A 301 -5.89 16.31 7.22
CA THR A 301 -4.67 16.53 6.47
C THR A 301 -5.01 16.87 5.04
N ASN A 302 -4.83 18.12 4.70
CA ASN A 302 -4.78 18.57 3.32
C ASN A 302 -3.41 18.25 2.72
N ALA A 303 -2.98 16.98 2.77
CA ALA A 303 -1.81 16.57 2.00
C ALA A 303 -2.05 17.00 0.55
N PRO A 304 -1.08 17.65 -0.11
CA PRO A 304 -1.32 18.17 -1.44
C PRO A 304 -1.77 17.02 -2.31
N ARG A 305 -3.04 17.08 -2.72
CA ARG A 305 -3.55 16.12 -3.70
C ARG A 305 -2.62 16.23 -4.89
N ARG A 306 -2.00 15.14 -5.25
CA ARG A 306 -1.16 15.12 -6.43
C ARG A 306 -2.03 15.47 -7.61
N ARG A 307 -1.86 16.70 -8.09
CA ARG A 307 -2.52 17.12 -9.31
C ARG A 307 -1.95 16.25 -10.41
N ARG A 308 -2.75 15.33 -10.90
CA ARG A 308 -2.41 14.63 -12.13
C ARG A 308 -2.29 15.69 -13.23
N ARG A 309 -1.30 15.55 -14.09
CA ARG A 309 -0.93 16.54 -15.13
C ARG A 309 -2.05 16.90 -16.11
N TYR A 310 -3.17 16.18 -16.10
CA TYR A 310 -4.29 16.43 -17.02
C TYR A 310 -5.44 17.24 -16.40
N ILE A 311 -5.32 17.76 -15.20
CA ILE A 311 -6.27 18.72 -14.65
C ILE A 311 -5.58 20.09 -14.73
N GLU A 312 -5.38 20.58 -15.95
CA GLU A 312 -4.83 21.91 -16.17
C GLU A 312 -5.88 23.03 -16.15
N ASN A 313 -7.15 22.72 -15.91
CA ASN A 313 -8.18 23.75 -15.95
C ASN A 313 -8.93 23.88 -14.63
N PRO A 314 -8.51 24.81 -13.73
CA PRO A 314 -9.22 25.09 -12.50
C PRO A 314 -10.55 25.84 -12.71
N GLU A 315 -10.88 26.26 -13.93
CA GLU A 315 -12.09 27.04 -14.23
C GLU A 315 -13.33 26.18 -14.46
N VAL A 316 -13.22 24.87 -14.52
CA VAL A 316 -14.39 24.00 -14.62
C VAL A 316 -14.95 23.72 -13.23
N GLN A 317 -15.53 24.75 -12.61
CA GLN A 317 -16.46 24.55 -11.53
C GLN A 317 -17.68 23.79 -12.07
N GLY A 318 -17.78 22.53 -11.72
CA GLY A 318 -19.05 21.82 -11.81
C GLY A 318 -19.18 20.73 -12.89
N ALA A 319 -18.45 20.70 -13.97
CA ALA A 319 -18.55 19.63 -14.97
C ALA A 319 -17.35 18.66 -14.92
N VAL A 320 -17.59 17.36 -14.87
CA VAL A 320 -16.56 16.38 -15.20
C VAL A 320 -16.21 16.63 -16.68
N PRO A 321 -14.92 16.84 -17.04
CA PRO A 321 -14.56 16.94 -18.45
C PRO A 321 -15.12 15.72 -19.18
N ARG A 322 -15.77 15.95 -20.32
CA ARG A 322 -16.39 14.83 -21.11
C ARG A 322 -15.37 13.72 -21.35
N GLY A 323 -14.13 14.05 -21.63
CA GLY A 323 -13.06 13.08 -21.83
C GLY A 323 -12.77 12.23 -20.60
N LEU A 324 -12.74 12.78 -19.40
CA LEU A 324 -12.52 12.02 -18.17
C LEU A 324 -13.68 11.08 -17.86
N PHE A 325 -14.92 11.51 -18.10
CA PHE A 325 -16.08 10.66 -17.92
C PHE A 325 -16.07 9.47 -18.90
N GLU A 326 -15.73 9.72 -20.15
CA GLU A 326 -15.61 8.65 -21.16
C GLU A 326 -14.45 7.69 -20.86
N GLU A 327 -13.33 8.20 -20.33
CA GLU A 327 -12.24 7.35 -19.85
C GLU A 327 -12.69 6.46 -18.68
N ILE A 328 -13.34 7.02 -17.67
CA ILE A 328 -13.87 6.26 -16.52
C ILE A 328 -14.88 5.20 -17.00
N ARG A 329 -15.75 5.57 -17.93
CA ARG A 329 -16.74 4.66 -18.51
C ARG A 329 -16.08 3.54 -19.30
N ALA A 330 -15.09 3.85 -20.12
CA ALA A 330 -14.35 2.87 -20.91
C ALA A 330 -13.57 1.91 -20.01
N LEU A 331 -12.92 2.40 -18.96
CA LEU A 331 -12.26 1.58 -17.95
C LEU A 331 -13.26 0.67 -17.23
N GLY A 332 -14.38 1.20 -16.79
CA GLY A 332 -15.45 0.43 -16.15
C GLY A 332 -15.99 -0.67 -17.07
N GLY A 333 -16.22 -0.37 -18.35
CA GLY A 333 -16.64 -1.36 -19.34
C GLY A 333 -15.62 -2.48 -19.55
N GLY A 334 -14.32 -2.14 -19.53
CA GLY A 334 -13.22 -3.11 -19.59
C GLY A 334 -13.13 -4.02 -18.36
N TRP A 335 -13.70 -3.61 -17.24
CA TRP A 335 -13.78 -4.38 -15.98
C TRP A 335 -15.13 -5.09 -15.77
N GLY A 336 -16.02 -5.05 -16.76
CA GLY A 336 -17.33 -5.69 -16.66
C GLY A 336 -18.36 -4.89 -15.86
N VAL A 337 -18.13 -3.58 -15.68
CA VAL A 337 -19.09 -2.67 -15.06
C VAL A 337 -20.21 -2.34 -16.05
N ASP A 338 -21.46 -2.58 -15.66
CA ASP A 338 -22.62 -2.31 -16.51
C ASP A 338 -22.98 -0.82 -16.59
N HIS A 339 -22.85 -0.12 -15.47
CA HIS A 339 -23.24 1.27 -15.36
C HIS A 339 -22.20 2.10 -14.58
N VAL A 340 -21.88 3.25 -15.12
CA VAL A 340 -21.08 4.29 -14.44
C VAL A 340 -21.94 5.54 -14.32
N VAL A 341 -22.14 6.00 -13.09
CA VAL A 341 -22.93 7.19 -12.79
C VAL A 341 -22.07 8.20 -12.05
N VAL A 342 -22.06 9.43 -12.53
CA VAL A 342 -21.43 10.56 -11.84
C VAL A 342 -22.52 11.48 -11.30
N ARG A 343 -22.50 11.77 -10.01
CA ARG A 343 -23.45 12.68 -9.35
C ARG A 343 -22.72 13.81 -8.66
N SER A 344 -23.34 14.99 -8.62
CA SER A 344 -22.85 16.06 -7.78
C SER A 344 -23.08 15.74 -6.29
N ALA A 345 -22.41 16.46 -5.40
CA ALA A 345 -22.61 16.34 -3.97
C ALA A 345 -24.06 16.64 -3.58
N ASP A 346 -24.68 17.64 -4.23
CA ASP A 346 -26.06 18.03 -3.96
C ASP A 346 -27.07 16.97 -4.44
N GLU A 347 -26.91 16.46 -5.67
CA GLU A 347 -27.74 15.36 -6.18
C GLU A 347 -27.66 14.11 -5.30
N LEU A 348 -26.49 13.81 -4.77
CA LEU A 348 -26.31 12.64 -3.88
C LEU A 348 -26.99 12.89 -2.52
N ARG A 349 -26.84 14.09 -1.98
CA ARG A 349 -27.50 14.47 -0.73
C ARG A 349 -29.02 14.44 -0.86
N GLU A 350 -29.58 15.00 -1.94
CA GLU A 350 -31.01 15.00 -2.21
C GLU A 350 -31.58 13.61 -2.44
N SER A 351 -30.88 12.77 -3.19
CA SER A 351 -31.38 11.46 -3.59
C SER A 351 -31.19 10.36 -2.55
N SER A 352 -30.16 10.44 -1.70
CA SER A 352 -29.78 9.38 -0.77
C SER A 352 -29.47 9.84 0.65
N GLY A 353 -29.49 11.14 0.91
CA GLY A 353 -29.11 11.72 2.20
C GLY A 353 -27.60 11.65 2.50
N ILE A 354 -26.77 11.19 1.56
CA ILE A 354 -25.33 11.05 1.77
C ILE A 354 -24.63 12.38 1.55
N ASP A 355 -23.98 12.89 2.58
CA ASP A 355 -23.14 14.08 2.50
C ASP A 355 -21.69 13.70 2.26
N ILE A 356 -21.28 13.70 0.98
CA ILE A 356 -19.89 13.40 0.61
C ILE A 356 -18.90 14.48 1.08
N GLY A 357 -19.37 15.70 1.33
CA GLY A 357 -18.54 16.77 1.87
C GLY A 357 -18.14 16.51 3.33
N ALA A 358 -18.99 15.82 4.10
CA ALA A 358 -18.66 15.38 5.45
C ALA A 358 -17.63 14.23 5.45
N LEU A 359 -17.64 13.38 4.41
CA LEU A 359 -16.68 12.28 4.26
C LEU A 359 -15.34 12.78 3.69
N MET A 360 -15.40 13.69 2.75
CA MET A 360 -14.22 14.24 2.08
C MET A 360 -14.44 15.75 1.85
N PRO A 361 -13.92 16.62 2.73
CA PRO A 361 -14.03 18.06 2.58
C PRO A 361 -13.53 18.53 1.21
N GLY A 362 -14.35 19.34 0.53
CA GLY A 362 -14.10 19.78 -0.83
C GLY A 362 -14.49 18.80 -1.93
N ALA A 363 -15.12 17.67 -1.60
CA ALA A 363 -15.71 16.79 -2.60
C ALA A 363 -16.96 17.47 -3.23
N ILE A 364 -16.97 17.54 -4.55
CA ILE A 364 -18.07 18.13 -5.31
C ILE A 364 -18.82 17.08 -6.15
N ARG A 365 -18.27 15.88 -6.29
CA ARG A 365 -18.85 14.78 -7.08
C ARG A 365 -18.49 13.42 -6.53
N SER A 366 -19.35 12.46 -6.82
CA SER A 366 -19.09 11.02 -6.65
C SER A 366 -19.17 10.29 -7.98
N VAL A 367 -18.43 9.20 -8.08
CA VAL A 367 -18.54 8.23 -9.18
C VAL A 367 -19.01 6.92 -8.58
N SER A 368 -20.16 6.42 -9.07
CA SER A 368 -20.68 5.12 -8.70
C SER A 368 -20.55 4.18 -9.89
N MET A 369 -19.93 3.03 -9.67
CA MET A 369 -19.84 1.96 -10.65
C MET A 369 -20.72 0.81 -10.18
N VAL A 370 -21.56 0.30 -11.07
CA VAL A 370 -22.52 -0.74 -10.74
C VAL A 370 -22.44 -1.86 -11.78
N SER A 371 -22.18 -3.07 -11.30
CA SER A 371 -22.31 -4.30 -12.09
C SER A 371 -23.48 -5.11 -11.55
N MET A 372 -24.50 -5.29 -12.36
CA MET A 372 -25.77 -5.85 -11.91
C MET A 372 -26.21 -7.13 -12.63
N ARG A 373 -25.52 -7.53 -13.70
CA ARG A 373 -25.91 -8.69 -14.46
C ARG A 373 -25.51 -9.98 -13.75
N ARG A 374 -26.51 -10.70 -13.28
CA ARG A 374 -26.33 -12.10 -12.85
C ARG A 374 -26.10 -12.94 -14.10
N PRO A 375 -25.02 -13.75 -14.18
CA PRO A 375 -24.89 -14.72 -15.26
C PRO A 375 -26.12 -15.63 -15.28
N LEU A 376 -26.85 -15.67 -16.41
CA LEU A 376 -28.05 -16.46 -16.57
C LEU A 376 -27.80 -17.94 -16.27
N SER A 377 -26.60 -18.45 -16.59
CA SER A 377 -26.18 -19.82 -16.31
C SER A 377 -26.19 -20.22 -14.83
N LEU A 378 -26.14 -19.27 -13.91
CA LEU A 378 -26.21 -19.51 -12.46
C LEU A 378 -27.66 -19.48 -11.96
N CYS A 379 -28.59 -18.89 -12.71
CA CYS A 379 -30.00 -18.81 -12.35
C CYS A 379 -30.77 -20.05 -12.76
N ASP A 380 -30.36 -20.73 -13.84
CA ASP A 380 -31.11 -21.82 -14.45
C ASP A 380 -30.97 -23.19 -13.78
N GLY A 381 -30.00 -23.33 -12.86
CA GLY A 381 -29.68 -24.63 -12.23
C GLY A 381 -30.13 -24.79 -10.78
N ILE A 382 -30.74 -23.79 -10.14
CA ILE A 382 -31.03 -23.83 -8.70
C ILE A 382 -32.51 -24.19 -8.46
N PRO A 383 -32.78 -25.30 -7.75
CA PRO A 383 -34.15 -25.69 -7.41
C PRO A 383 -34.87 -24.62 -6.57
N ASN A 384 -36.15 -24.40 -6.89
CA ASN A 384 -37.00 -23.36 -6.25
C ASN A 384 -37.10 -23.45 -4.72
N ARG A 385 -36.80 -24.58 -4.11
CA ARG A 385 -36.82 -24.78 -2.64
C ARG A 385 -35.57 -24.26 -1.94
N GLU A 386 -34.53 -23.87 -2.69
CA GLU A 386 -33.26 -23.40 -2.16
C GLU A 386 -33.04 -21.90 -2.44
N ARG A 387 -34.09 -21.10 -2.36
CA ARG A 387 -34.09 -19.67 -2.70
C ARG A 387 -33.06 -18.81 -1.93
N ASN A 388 -32.57 -19.29 -0.79
CA ASN A 388 -31.54 -18.57 -0.01
C ASN A 388 -30.10 -18.95 -0.40
N LEU A 389 -29.90 -20.04 -1.15
CA LEU A 389 -28.59 -20.42 -1.67
C LEU A 389 -28.02 -19.46 -2.72
N PRO A 390 -28.85 -18.83 -3.61
CA PRO A 390 -28.33 -17.86 -4.55
C PRO A 390 -27.54 -16.73 -3.91
N ASP A 391 -28.03 -16.19 -2.81
CA ASP A 391 -27.35 -15.06 -2.15
C ASP A 391 -26.03 -15.48 -1.52
N ALA A 392 -25.97 -16.67 -0.92
CA ALA A 392 -24.74 -17.23 -0.38
C ALA A 392 -23.74 -17.64 -1.48
N ALA A 393 -24.21 -18.15 -2.62
CA ALA A 393 -23.37 -18.51 -3.77
C ALA A 393 -22.93 -17.27 -4.56
N TRP A 394 -23.77 -16.24 -4.61
CA TRP A 394 -23.51 -15.00 -5.32
C TRP A 394 -22.53 -14.08 -4.60
N SER A 395 -22.58 -14.06 -3.28
CA SER A 395 -21.72 -13.17 -2.49
C SER A 395 -20.22 -13.30 -2.85
N PRO A 396 -19.64 -14.50 -2.96
CA PRO A 396 -18.25 -14.65 -3.40
C PRO A 396 -18.02 -14.20 -4.83
N ILE A 397 -18.96 -14.51 -5.75
CA ILE A 397 -18.84 -14.18 -7.18
C ILE A 397 -18.98 -12.68 -7.40
N MET A 398 -19.95 -12.04 -6.77
CA MET A 398 -20.12 -10.60 -6.86
C MET A 398 -18.96 -9.85 -6.19
N THR A 399 -18.46 -10.41 -5.10
CA THR A 399 -17.27 -9.88 -4.45
C THR A 399 -16.05 -9.97 -5.37
N GLN A 400 -15.85 -11.14 -6.02
CA GLN A 400 -14.76 -11.33 -6.98
C GLN A 400 -14.90 -10.37 -8.16
N ALA A 401 -16.08 -10.28 -8.78
CA ALA A 401 -16.32 -9.34 -9.88
C ALA A 401 -16.10 -7.88 -9.46
N GLY A 402 -16.48 -7.52 -8.23
CA GLY A 402 -16.21 -6.22 -7.67
C GLY A 402 -14.70 -5.94 -7.49
N TYR A 403 -13.93 -6.94 -7.12
CA TYR A 403 -12.48 -6.84 -7.01
C TYR A 403 -11.78 -6.79 -8.36
N ASP A 404 -12.25 -7.54 -9.34
CA ASP A 404 -11.70 -7.52 -10.71
C ASP A 404 -11.99 -6.19 -11.43
N ALA A 405 -13.00 -5.45 -10.98
CA ALA A 405 -13.40 -4.15 -11.50
C ALA A 405 -12.63 -2.96 -10.88
N VAL A 406 -11.84 -3.18 -9.84
CA VAL A 406 -11.06 -2.15 -9.12
C VAL A 406 -9.57 -2.39 -9.29
#